data_a089f85b0b55036f0a46942f334a8e1f
#
_entry.id   a089f85b0b55036f0a46942f334a8e1f
#
_cell.length_a   1.000
_cell.length_b   1.000
_cell.length_c   1.000
_cell.angle_alpha   90.00
_cell.angle_beta   90.00
_cell.angle_gamma   90.00
#
_symmetry.space_group_name_H-M   'P 1'
#
loop_
_entity.id
_entity.type
_entity.pdbx_description
1 polymer ?
#
loop_
_entity_poly.entity_id
_entity_poly.type
_entity_poly.pdbx_seq_one_letter_code
_entity_poly.pdbx_strand_id
1 'polypeptide(L)'
;MKVLYFSWIKDKIGKSHEEIQVSDNIKTINDLITLLKKNNQNYEDVFKDTSSIKVSINMETARFEDSIHNNDEVAFFPPMTGG
;
A
#
# COMPACT_ATOMS: atom_id res chain seq x y z
N MET A 1 -0.37 12.14 -0.52
CA MET A 1 0.42 10.90 -0.65
C MET A 1 -0.02 10.16 -1.90
N LYS A 2 0.92 9.76 -2.72
CA LYS A 2 0.64 8.96 -3.90
C LYS A 2 0.83 7.48 -3.57
N VAL A 3 -0.16 6.66 -3.92
CA VAL A 3 -0.11 5.23 -3.68
C VAL A 3 -0.19 4.51 -5.02
N LEU A 4 0.75 3.60 -5.26
CA LEU A 4 0.85 2.84 -6.50
C LEU A 4 0.56 1.36 -6.22
N TYR A 5 -0.13 0.73 -7.15
CA TYR A 5 -0.46 -0.69 -7.07
C TYR A 5 0.06 -1.41 -8.31
N PHE A 6 0.65 -2.57 -8.12
CA PHE A 6 1.26 -3.34 -9.21
C PHE A 6 0.71 -4.75 -9.27
N SER A 7 0.78 -5.35 -10.47
CA SER A 7 0.49 -6.76 -10.70
C SER A 7 -0.92 -7.13 -10.23
N TRP A 8 -1.08 -8.27 -9.56
CA TRP A 8 -2.39 -8.74 -9.12
C TRP A 8 -3.06 -7.78 -8.13
N ILE A 9 -2.27 -7.02 -7.38
CA ILE A 9 -2.81 -6.02 -6.45
C ILE A 9 -3.57 -4.94 -7.23
N LYS A 10 -2.97 -4.45 -8.31
CA LYS A 10 -3.61 -3.48 -9.20
C LYS A 10 -4.91 -4.04 -9.77
N ASP A 11 -4.88 -5.27 -10.24
CA ASP A 11 -6.04 -5.89 -10.85
C ASP A 11 -7.17 -6.06 -9.85
N LYS A 12 -6.85 -6.44 -8.62
CA LYS A 12 -7.85 -6.66 -7.58
C LYS A 12 -8.46 -5.36 -7.09
N ILE A 13 -7.64 -4.32 -6.92
CA ILE A 13 -8.13 -3.01 -6.47
C ILE A 13 -8.84 -2.26 -7.58
N GLY A 14 -8.42 -2.47 -8.83
CA GLY A 14 -9.07 -1.87 -9.97
C GLY A 14 -8.49 -0.53 -10.40
N LYS A 15 -7.32 -0.16 -9.89
CA LYS A 15 -6.63 1.06 -10.28
C LYS A 15 -5.13 0.87 -10.10
N SER A 16 -4.33 1.62 -10.88
CA SER A 16 -2.88 1.53 -10.83
C SER A 16 -2.26 2.48 -9.82
N HIS A 17 -2.97 3.55 -9.49
CA HIS A 17 -2.48 4.54 -8.52
C HIS A 17 -3.63 5.40 -8.03
N GLU A 18 -3.42 6.09 -6.94
CA GLU A 18 -4.38 7.06 -6.43
C GLU A 18 -3.69 8.02 -5.47
N GLU A 19 -4.29 9.21 -5.34
CA GLU A 19 -3.87 10.17 -4.33
C GLU A 19 -4.72 9.97 -3.09
N ILE A 20 -4.07 9.91 -1.94
CA ILE A 20 -4.76 9.73 -0.67
C ILE A 20 -4.37 10.87 0.26
N GLN A 21 -5.39 11.50 0.80
CA GLN A 21 -5.20 12.49 1.86
C GLN A 21 -4.99 11.74 3.17
N VAL A 22 -3.83 11.94 3.78
CA VAL A 22 -3.55 11.30 5.06
C VAL A 22 -3.65 12.33 6.18
N SER A 23 -4.32 11.94 7.26
CA SER A 23 -4.41 12.76 8.45
C SER A 23 -3.23 12.46 9.36
N ASP A 24 -3.10 13.24 10.43
CA ASP A 24 -2.03 13.05 11.41
C ASP A 24 -2.09 11.66 12.09
N ASN A 25 -3.22 10.99 12.00
CA ASN A 25 -3.37 9.65 12.57
C ASN A 25 -2.72 8.55 11.72
N ILE A 26 -2.37 8.87 10.47
CA ILE A 26 -1.76 7.91 9.55
C ILE A 26 -0.26 8.15 9.58
N LYS A 27 0.44 7.34 10.37
CA LYS A 27 1.87 7.53 10.62
C LYS A 27 2.75 6.45 10.02
N THR A 28 2.19 5.25 9.77
CA THR A 28 2.95 4.11 9.27
C THR A 28 2.21 3.48 8.09
N ILE A 29 2.92 2.57 7.40
CA ILE A 29 2.29 1.80 6.32
C ILE A 29 1.09 1.01 6.87
N ASN A 30 1.21 0.41 8.05
CA ASN A 30 0.09 -0.31 8.67
C ASN A 30 -1.13 0.59 8.85
N ASP A 31 -0.92 1.83 9.26
CA ASP A 31 -2.02 2.79 9.40
C ASP A 31 -2.67 3.07 8.05
N LEU A 32 -1.86 3.23 7.01
CA LEU A 32 -2.36 3.44 5.66
C LEU A 32 -3.20 2.25 5.20
N ILE A 33 -2.72 1.03 5.43
CA ILE A 33 -3.46 -0.18 5.07
C ILE A 33 -4.80 -0.22 5.79
N THR A 34 -4.83 0.11 7.07
CA THR A 34 -6.09 0.17 7.83
C THR A 34 -7.07 1.15 7.21
N LEU A 35 -6.58 2.31 6.79
CA LEU A 35 -7.41 3.30 6.12
C LEU A 35 -7.95 2.77 4.78
N LEU A 36 -7.10 2.15 3.98
CA LEU A 36 -7.49 1.59 2.69
C LEU A 36 -8.57 0.52 2.84
N LYS A 37 -8.41 -0.36 3.82
CA LYS A 37 -9.37 -1.44 4.06
C LYS A 37 -10.79 -0.94 4.35
N LYS A 38 -10.91 0.27 4.88
CA LYS A 38 -12.22 0.87 5.17
C LYS A 38 -12.90 1.40 3.93
N ASN A 39 -12.18 1.59 2.83
CA ASN A 39 -12.73 2.19 1.63
C ASN A 39 -13.69 1.26 0.87
N ASN A 40 -13.28 0.02 0.67
CA ASN A 40 -14.19 -0.97 0.10
C ASN A 40 -13.62 -2.38 0.26
N GLN A 41 -14.43 -3.36 -0.13
CA GLN A 41 -14.10 -4.77 0.04
C GLN A 41 -12.87 -5.21 -0.75
N ASN A 42 -12.60 -4.58 -1.90
CA ASN A 42 -11.44 -4.95 -2.71
C ASN A 42 -10.14 -4.71 -1.95
N TYR A 43 -10.05 -3.61 -1.22
CA TYR A 43 -8.88 -3.34 -0.38
C TYR A 43 -8.78 -4.35 0.76
N GLU A 44 -9.89 -4.65 1.40
CA GLU A 44 -9.92 -5.65 2.47
C GLU A 44 -9.43 -6.99 1.97
N ASP A 45 -9.88 -7.41 0.78
CA ASP A 45 -9.47 -8.69 0.19
C ASP A 45 -7.98 -8.74 -0.10
N VAL A 46 -7.41 -7.63 -0.57
CA VAL A 46 -5.98 -7.55 -0.88
C VAL A 46 -5.14 -7.58 0.39
N PHE A 47 -5.51 -6.79 1.38
CA PHE A 47 -4.67 -6.55 2.54
C PHE A 47 -4.97 -7.44 3.75
N LYS A 48 -5.94 -8.34 3.65
CA LYS A 48 -6.24 -9.25 4.76
C LYS A 48 -5.08 -10.19 5.07
N ASP A 49 -4.25 -10.50 4.07
CA ASP A 49 -3.06 -11.31 4.24
C ASP A 49 -1.91 -10.59 3.53
N THR A 50 -1.04 -9.98 4.30
CA THR A 50 0.08 -9.19 3.77
C THR A 50 1.33 -10.01 3.51
N SER A 51 1.31 -11.32 3.75
CA SER A 51 2.48 -12.17 3.51
C SER A 51 2.90 -12.21 2.04
N SER A 52 1.97 -11.93 1.14
CA SER A 52 2.23 -11.91 -0.31
C SER A 52 2.39 -10.49 -0.87
N ILE A 53 2.63 -9.51 0.01
CA ILE A 53 2.73 -8.11 -0.39
C ILE A 53 4.01 -7.51 0.15
N LYS A 54 4.70 -6.77 -0.73
CA LYS A 54 5.84 -5.95 -0.36
C LYS A 54 5.46 -4.49 -0.51
N VAL A 55 6.21 -3.61 0.14
CA VAL A 55 5.95 -2.18 0.10
C VAL A 55 7.26 -1.43 -0.08
N SER A 56 7.19 -0.32 -0.81
CA SER A 56 8.30 0.61 -0.91
C SER A 56 7.81 2.02 -0.58
N ILE A 57 8.73 2.84 -0.08
CA ILE A 57 8.48 4.26 0.19
C ILE A 57 9.52 5.02 -0.60
N ASN A 58 9.08 5.87 -1.52
CA ASN A 58 9.98 6.65 -2.38
C ASN A 58 11.01 5.75 -3.07
N MET A 59 10.55 4.62 -3.61
CA MET A 59 11.33 3.64 -4.37
C MET A 59 12.31 2.81 -3.55
N GLU A 60 12.27 2.93 -2.23
CA GLU A 60 13.12 2.12 -1.36
C GLU A 60 12.25 1.09 -0.64
N THR A 61 12.71 -0.16 -0.62
CA THR A 61 12.01 -1.23 0.10
C THR A 61 11.83 -0.85 1.55
N ALA A 62 10.61 -1.06 2.05
CA ALA A 62 10.25 -0.64 3.39
C ALA A 62 9.53 -1.77 4.12
N ARG A 63 9.28 -1.53 5.40
CA ARG A 63 8.50 -2.43 6.25
C ARG A 63 7.14 -1.81 6.53
N PHE A 64 6.20 -2.65 6.94
CA PHE A 64 4.85 -2.15 7.24
C PHE A 64 4.82 -1.24 8.47
N GLU A 65 5.78 -1.33 9.36
CA GLU A 65 5.88 -0.45 10.52
C GLU A 65 6.66 0.84 10.26
N ASP A 66 7.19 1.01 9.06
CA ASP A 66 7.95 2.22 8.74
C ASP A 66 7.05 3.44 8.63
N SER A 67 7.61 4.60 8.97
CA SER A 67 6.89 5.86 8.99
C SER A 67 6.67 6.40 7.58
N ILE A 68 5.53 7.05 7.39
CA ILE A 68 5.20 7.71 6.12
C ILE A 68 4.81 9.16 6.38
N HIS A 69 4.94 9.98 5.35
CA HIS A 69 4.64 11.41 5.39
C HIS A 69 3.79 11.80 4.17
N ASN A 70 3.15 12.95 4.23
CA ASN A 70 2.18 13.40 3.21
C ASN A 70 2.71 13.41 1.78
N ASN A 71 3.99 13.69 1.60
CA ASN A 71 4.57 13.80 0.26
C ASN A 71 5.22 12.52 -0.24
N ASP A 72 5.11 11.44 0.52
CA ASP A 72 5.71 10.18 0.14
C ASP A 72 4.95 9.51 -1.01
N GLU A 73 5.69 8.70 -1.77
CA GLU A 73 5.12 7.81 -2.76
C GLU A 73 5.26 6.39 -2.24
N VAL A 74 4.13 5.73 -2.01
CA VAL A 74 4.08 4.38 -1.47
C VAL A 74 3.65 3.43 -2.57
N ALA A 75 4.37 2.32 -2.73
CA ALA A 75 4.03 1.32 -3.74
C ALA A 75 3.82 -0.04 -3.08
N PHE A 76 2.76 -0.72 -3.48
CA PHE A 76 2.48 -2.09 -3.06
C PHE A 76 2.66 -3.02 -4.25
N PHE A 77 3.40 -4.09 -4.06
CA PHE A 77 3.73 -5.03 -5.13
C PHE A 77 3.91 -6.43 -4.55
N PRO A 78 3.77 -7.48 -5.39
CA PRO A 78 4.01 -8.84 -4.91
C PRO A 78 5.50 -9.07 -4.70
N PRO A 79 5.86 -10.05 -3.85
CA PRO A 79 7.25 -10.42 -3.69
C PRO A 79 7.83 -10.85 -5.04
N MET A 80 9.08 -10.47 -5.28
CA MET A 80 9.79 -10.97 -6.44
C MET A 80 10.12 -12.44 -6.20
N THR A 81 9.44 -13.32 -6.89
CA THR A 81 9.86 -14.71 -6.89
C THR A 81 11.04 -14.78 -7.84
N GLY A 82 12.21 -14.98 -7.29
CA GLY A 82 13.41 -15.08 -8.08
C GLY A 82 13.36 -16.34 -8.93
N GLY A 83 13.09 -16.16 -10.14
CA GLY A 83 13.12 -17.31 -11.01
C GLY A 83 12.97 -16.86 -12.39
#